data_b2fd05dd6c6d27625af02d300eddf63b
#
_entry.id   b2fd05dd6c6d27625af02d300eddf63b
#
_cell.length_a   1.000
_cell.length_b   1.000
_cell.length_c   1.000
_cell.angle_alpha   90.00
_cell.angle_beta   90.00
_cell.angle_gamma   90.00
#
_symmetry.space_group_name_H-M   'P 1'
#
loop_
_entity.id
_entity.type
_entity.pdbx_description
1 polymer ?
#
loop_
_entity_poly.entity_id
_entity_poly.type
_entity_poly.pdbx_seq_one_letter_code
_entity_poly.pdbx_strand_id
1 'polypeptide(L)'
;MRVALKLAYIGTEFHGSQIQPNVVTVEGELFKALRNIGIIESPKSANNTCAGRTDAGVHALEQVVAFDTDKPNLAIPRIINSELPPTIWAWAHAEVPLDFDARRDAVSRHYRYVMSGEGYEISKIREASKLLVGTHDFENFSRTNGEKSTIRTIEMINVRVDGDLTKIDVVGNSFLWNMVRKIVTALSMIGRGVRDNDWLLQMLNPDIYEEGIEPAPAYGLTLLKVNYEKKIEWIEDNYSLRRASEQNQKGILRHRVMAEVMEELISHE
;
A
#
# COMPACT_ATOMS: atom_id res chain seq x y z
N MET A 1 3.99 3.39 -27.59
CA MET A 1 2.70 3.51 -26.88
C MET A 1 2.98 3.53 -25.38
N ARG A 2 2.11 4.12 -24.60
CA ARG A 2 2.18 4.08 -23.12
C ARG A 2 1.14 3.13 -22.58
N VAL A 3 1.56 2.21 -21.69
CA VAL A 3 0.72 1.19 -21.07
C VAL A 3 0.76 1.38 -19.58
N ALA A 4 -0.40 1.28 -18.91
CA ALA A 4 -0.52 1.19 -17.47
C ALA A 4 -0.93 -0.22 -17.05
N LEU A 5 -0.35 -0.71 -15.95
CA LEU A 5 -0.67 -2.00 -15.33
C LEU A 5 -1.22 -1.77 -13.92
N LYS A 6 -2.22 -2.56 -13.54
CA LYS A 6 -2.57 -2.76 -12.13
C LYS A 6 -1.84 -3.98 -11.60
N LEU A 7 -1.09 -3.77 -10.52
CA LEU A 7 -0.31 -4.80 -9.84
C LEU A 7 -0.85 -5.04 -8.45
N ALA A 8 -0.88 -6.30 -8.06
CA ALA A 8 -1.04 -6.70 -6.68
C ALA A 8 0.18 -7.48 -6.20
N TYR A 9 0.50 -7.38 -4.91
CA TYR A 9 1.63 -8.12 -4.32
C TYR A 9 1.48 -8.32 -2.81
N ILE A 10 2.04 -9.42 -2.33
CA ILE A 10 2.32 -9.70 -0.93
C ILE A 10 3.74 -9.20 -0.64
N GLY A 11 3.86 -8.10 0.10
CA GLY A 11 5.10 -7.34 0.24
C GLY A 11 6.11 -7.88 1.25
N THR A 12 5.79 -8.93 2.02
CA THR A 12 6.61 -9.42 3.15
C THR A 12 8.05 -9.78 2.79
N GLU A 13 8.28 -10.24 1.56
CA GLU A 13 9.60 -10.67 1.09
C GLU A 13 10.38 -9.56 0.36
N PHE A 14 9.79 -8.35 0.22
CA PHE A 14 10.38 -7.27 -0.54
C PHE A 14 10.85 -6.12 0.36
N HIS A 15 11.97 -5.52 -0.02
CA HIS A 15 12.51 -4.31 0.61
C HIS A 15 11.84 -3.03 0.10
N GLY A 16 10.50 -3.10 -0.05
CA GLY A 16 9.66 -2.04 -0.56
C GLY A 16 9.39 -2.15 -2.05
N SER A 17 8.59 -1.22 -2.57
CA SER A 17 8.21 -1.24 -3.99
C SER A 17 9.27 -0.69 -4.90
N GLN A 18 9.94 0.39 -4.53
CA GLN A 18 10.88 1.11 -5.40
C GLN A 18 12.21 0.36 -5.56
N ILE A 19 12.76 0.37 -6.79
CA ILE A 19 14.08 -0.18 -7.10
C ILE A 19 15.15 0.43 -6.19
N GLN A 20 15.94 -0.45 -5.57
CA GLN A 20 17.08 -0.12 -4.74
C GLN A 20 18.27 -1.03 -5.09
N PRO A 21 19.52 -0.57 -4.93
CA PRO A 21 20.70 -1.41 -5.14
C PRO A 21 20.74 -2.57 -4.14
N ASN A 22 21.14 -3.74 -4.61
CA ASN A 22 21.48 -4.94 -3.81
C ASN A 22 20.35 -5.55 -2.97
N VAL A 23 19.09 -5.17 -3.19
CA VAL A 23 17.93 -5.77 -2.51
C VAL A 23 16.81 -6.07 -3.49
N VAL A 24 15.98 -7.07 -3.16
CA VAL A 24 14.81 -7.45 -3.97
C VAL A 24 13.65 -6.49 -3.69
N THR A 25 13.10 -5.89 -4.74
CA THR A 25 11.98 -4.95 -4.68
C THR A 25 10.91 -5.30 -5.70
N VAL A 26 9.67 -4.84 -5.49
CA VAL A 26 8.56 -5.14 -6.41
C VAL A 26 8.82 -4.60 -7.82
N GLU A 27 9.25 -3.34 -7.94
CA GLU A 27 9.61 -2.76 -9.24
C GLU A 27 10.81 -3.47 -9.87
N GLY A 28 11.79 -3.89 -9.06
CA GLY A 28 12.95 -4.64 -9.53
C GLY A 28 12.54 -5.94 -10.24
N GLU A 29 11.66 -6.72 -9.63
CA GLU A 29 11.14 -7.97 -10.23
C GLU A 29 10.23 -7.68 -11.44
N LEU A 30 9.37 -6.66 -11.36
CA LEU A 30 8.54 -6.27 -12.51
C LEU A 30 9.41 -5.90 -13.73
N PHE A 31 10.37 -5.01 -13.56
CA PHE A 31 11.18 -4.56 -14.68
C PHE A 31 12.16 -5.62 -15.20
N LYS A 32 12.56 -6.56 -14.35
CA LYS A 32 13.27 -7.77 -14.78
C LYS A 32 12.38 -8.63 -15.68
N ALA A 33 11.14 -8.87 -15.27
CA ALA A 33 10.15 -9.61 -16.08
C ALA A 33 9.91 -8.93 -17.43
N LEU A 34 9.64 -7.61 -17.42
CA LEU A 34 9.41 -6.84 -18.65
C LEU A 34 10.61 -6.89 -19.63
N ARG A 35 11.84 -6.87 -19.10
CA ARG A 35 13.05 -7.02 -19.92
C ARG A 35 13.22 -8.44 -20.48
N ASN A 36 12.99 -9.46 -19.68
CA ASN A 36 13.09 -10.86 -20.08
C ASN A 36 12.14 -11.15 -21.24
N ILE A 37 10.92 -10.62 -21.20
CA ILE A 37 9.92 -10.73 -22.27
C ILE A 37 10.31 -9.84 -23.49
N GLY A 38 11.18 -8.87 -23.29
CA GLY A 38 11.59 -7.90 -24.32
C GLY A 38 10.57 -6.79 -24.57
N ILE A 39 9.71 -6.49 -23.58
CA ILE A 39 8.72 -5.39 -23.64
C ILE A 39 9.41 -4.04 -23.50
N ILE A 40 10.47 -3.97 -22.71
CA ILE A 40 11.29 -2.77 -22.49
C ILE A 40 12.78 -3.13 -22.54
N GLU A 41 13.63 -2.16 -22.81
CA GLU A 41 15.09 -2.30 -22.70
C GLU A 41 15.56 -2.04 -21.27
N SER A 42 15.09 -0.95 -20.67
CA SER A 42 15.39 -0.56 -19.29
C SER A 42 14.25 0.24 -18.68
N PRO A 43 14.15 0.30 -17.34
CA PRO A 43 13.16 1.17 -16.67
C PRO A 43 13.29 2.64 -17.09
N LYS A 44 14.52 3.12 -17.25
CA LYS A 44 14.79 4.52 -17.61
C LYS A 44 14.33 4.85 -19.04
N SER A 45 14.65 4.00 -20.03
CA SER A 45 14.24 4.21 -21.42
C SER A 45 12.73 4.05 -21.60
N ALA A 46 12.08 3.28 -20.73
CA ALA A 46 10.64 3.08 -20.74
C ALA A 46 9.85 4.19 -20.01
N ASN A 47 10.49 5.28 -19.56
CA ASN A 47 9.83 6.42 -18.91
C ASN A 47 8.82 5.96 -17.84
N ASN A 48 9.23 5.01 -16.96
CA ASN A 48 8.33 4.40 -16.00
C ASN A 48 7.88 5.37 -14.91
N THR A 49 6.63 5.25 -14.51
CA THR A 49 6.05 5.95 -13.36
C THR A 49 5.25 4.97 -12.51
N CYS A 50 5.24 5.18 -11.18
CA CYS A 50 4.52 4.35 -10.22
C CYS A 50 3.65 5.23 -9.32
N ALA A 51 2.40 4.82 -9.06
CA ALA A 51 1.41 5.66 -8.37
C ALA A 51 1.78 6.02 -6.93
N GLY A 52 2.55 5.18 -6.26
CA GLY A 52 3.03 5.41 -4.91
C GLY A 52 4.14 4.44 -4.54
N ARG A 53 4.94 4.82 -3.56
CA ARG A 53 5.92 3.93 -2.94
C ARG A 53 5.26 3.24 -1.77
N THR A 54 5.53 1.95 -1.60
CA THR A 54 5.20 1.21 -0.39
C THR A 54 6.48 0.80 0.32
N ASP A 55 6.46 0.84 1.65
CA ASP A 55 7.61 0.45 2.48
C ASP A 55 7.88 -1.07 2.40
N ALA A 56 9.03 -1.50 2.91
CA ALA A 56 9.34 -2.91 3.09
C ALA A 56 8.22 -3.61 3.88
N GLY A 57 7.75 -4.74 3.39
CA GLY A 57 6.70 -5.54 4.03
C GLY A 57 5.25 -5.07 3.75
N VAL A 58 5.03 -3.92 3.13
CA VAL A 58 3.70 -3.40 2.79
C VAL A 58 3.16 -4.05 1.52
N HIS A 59 1.87 -4.39 1.52
CA HIS A 59 1.17 -5.04 0.41
C HIS A 59 0.47 -4.05 -0.52
N ALA A 60 0.07 -4.51 -1.69
CA ALA A 60 -0.85 -3.79 -2.55
C ALA A 60 -1.83 -4.72 -3.26
N LEU A 61 -3.05 -4.24 -3.45
CA LEU A 61 -4.05 -4.84 -4.32
C LEU A 61 -4.11 -4.13 -5.68
N GLU A 62 -3.93 -2.80 -5.68
CA GLU A 62 -4.00 -1.97 -6.88
C GLU A 62 -2.88 -0.92 -6.89
N GLN A 63 -1.64 -1.38 -7.06
CA GLN A 63 -0.55 -0.49 -7.43
C GLN A 63 -0.62 -0.23 -8.92
N VAL A 64 -0.43 1.02 -9.36
CA VAL A 64 -0.42 1.35 -10.78
C VAL A 64 0.98 1.72 -11.22
N VAL A 65 1.44 1.06 -12.29
CA VAL A 65 2.73 1.33 -12.94
C VAL A 65 2.49 1.61 -14.41
N ALA A 66 3.03 2.71 -14.93
CA ALA A 66 2.95 3.04 -16.35
C ALA A 66 4.34 3.11 -16.97
N PHE A 67 4.46 2.68 -18.23
CA PHE A 67 5.70 2.67 -18.99
C PHE A 67 5.45 2.75 -20.49
N ASP A 68 6.46 3.19 -21.23
CA ASP A 68 6.45 3.26 -22.67
C ASP A 68 6.96 1.95 -23.27
N THR A 69 6.32 1.48 -24.34
CA THR A 69 6.73 0.26 -25.09
C THR A 69 6.38 0.35 -26.57
N ASP A 70 7.17 -0.29 -27.39
CA ASP A 70 6.89 -0.55 -28.81
C ASP A 70 6.16 -1.90 -29.04
N LYS A 71 5.99 -2.68 -27.95
CA LYS A 71 5.35 -4.01 -27.97
C LYS A 71 4.12 -4.09 -27.07
N PRO A 72 3.10 -3.25 -27.25
CA PRO A 72 1.94 -3.20 -26.37
C PRO A 72 1.17 -4.53 -26.32
N ASN A 73 1.20 -5.31 -27.40
CA ASN A 73 0.54 -6.62 -27.47
C ASN A 73 1.14 -7.66 -26.49
N LEU A 74 2.38 -7.46 -26.03
CA LEU A 74 3.02 -8.29 -25.02
C LEU A 74 2.81 -7.75 -23.62
N ALA A 75 2.46 -6.47 -23.48
CA ALA A 75 2.30 -5.79 -22.19
C ALA A 75 0.93 -6.10 -21.53
N ILE A 76 0.54 -7.36 -21.51
CA ILE A 76 -0.71 -7.85 -20.93
C ILE A 76 -0.43 -8.74 -19.69
N PRO A 77 -1.33 -8.76 -18.69
CA PRO A 77 -1.10 -9.46 -17.42
C PRO A 77 -0.66 -10.91 -17.59
N ARG A 78 -1.30 -11.69 -18.44
CA ARG A 78 -1.01 -13.11 -18.63
C ARG A 78 0.43 -13.38 -19.08
N ILE A 79 0.97 -12.55 -19.96
CA ILE A 79 2.34 -12.68 -20.46
C ILE A 79 3.32 -12.22 -19.38
N ILE A 80 3.05 -11.09 -18.73
CA ILE A 80 3.95 -10.54 -17.69
C ILE A 80 4.04 -11.48 -16.49
N ASN A 81 2.93 -12.08 -16.07
CA ASN A 81 2.87 -13.00 -14.93
C ASN A 81 3.64 -14.30 -15.14
N SER A 82 4.01 -14.68 -16.38
CA SER A 82 4.85 -15.86 -16.62
C SER A 82 6.28 -15.69 -16.10
N GLU A 83 6.74 -14.44 -15.97
CA GLU A 83 8.08 -14.08 -15.48
C GLU A 83 8.09 -13.49 -14.08
N LEU A 84 6.92 -13.19 -13.50
CA LEU A 84 6.82 -12.64 -12.15
C LEU A 84 6.89 -13.73 -11.07
N PRO A 85 7.49 -13.43 -9.90
CA PRO A 85 7.40 -14.33 -8.77
C PRO A 85 5.93 -14.46 -8.29
N PRO A 86 5.56 -15.59 -7.66
CA PRO A 86 4.17 -15.88 -7.31
C PRO A 86 3.54 -14.89 -6.31
N THR A 87 4.34 -14.06 -5.67
CA THR A 87 3.92 -13.01 -4.72
C THR A 87 3.63 -11.65 -5.38
N ILE A 88 3.88 -11.52 -6.70
CA ILE A 88 3.53 -10.34 -7.51
C ILE A 88 2.70 -10.80 -8.70
N TRP A 89 1.62 -10.10 -9.02
CA TRP A 89 0.84 -10.36 -10.23
C TRP A 89 0.24 -9.08 -10.80
N ALA A 90 0.30 -8.96 -12.13
CA ALA A 90 -0.52 -8.02 -12.88
C ALA A 90 -1.91 -8.62 -13.08
N TRP A 91 -2.97 -7.81 -13.00
CA TRP A 91 -4.32 -8.29 -13.17
C TRP A 91 -5.19 -7.45 -14.12
N ALA A 92 -4.75 -6.23 -14.43
CA ALA A 92 -5.35 -5.40 -15.47
C ALA A 92 -4.30 -4.57 -16.17
N HIS A 93 -4.60 -4.16 -17.41
CA HIS A 93 -3.81 -3.24 -18.18
C HIS A 93 -4.71 -2.23 -18.89
N ALA A 94 -4.13 -1.11 -19.30
CA ALA A 94 -4.79 -0.12 -20.13
C ALA A 94 -3.78 0.59 -21.03
N GLU A 95 -4.23 0.99 -22.20
CA GLU A 95 -3.53 2.01 -22.97
C GLU A 95 -3.86 3.38 -22.40
N VAL A 96 -2.84 4.21 -22.20
CA VAL A 96 -3.00 5.54 -21.58
C VAL A 96 -2.31 6.61 -22.45
N PRO A 97 -2.67 7.89 -22.30
CA PRO A 97 -1.99 8.99 -22.99
C PRO A 97 -0.48 8.98 -22.72
N LEU A 98 0.32 9.43 -23.70
CA LEU A 98 1.79 9.44 -23.58
C LEU A 98 2.31 10.30 -22.44
N ASP A 99 1.56 11.31 -22.03
CA ASP A 99 1.85 12.21 -20.90
C ASP A 99 1.34 11.70 -19.55
N PHE A 100 0.63 10.56 -19.51
CA PHE A 100 0.11 9.99 -18.27
C PHE A 100 1.24 9.67 -17.29
N ASP A 101 1.12 10.19 -16.08
CA ASP A 101 2.02 9.91 -14.96
C ASP A 101 1.23 9.23 -13.83
N ALA A 102 1.51 7.96 -13.57
CA ALA A 102 0.78 7.19 -12.56
C ALA A 102 0.78 7.83 -11.16
N ARG A 103 1.79 8.63 -10.81
CA ARG A 103 1.89 9.30 -9.53
C ARG A 103 1.19 10.65 -9.50
N ARG A 104 1.46 11.50 -10.52
CA ARG A 104 1.00 12.91 -10.56
C ARG A 104 -0.47 13.01 -10.88
N ASP A 105 -0.98 12.14 -11.76
CA ASP A 105 -2.37 12.15 -12.19
C ASP A 105 -3.31 11.45 -11.19
N ALA A 106 -2.75 10.76 -10.19
CA ALA A 106 -3.55 10.13 -9.14
C ALA A 106 -4.08 11.18 -8.15
N VAL A 107 -5.40 11.22 -8.01
CA VAL A 107 -6.12 12.17 -7.14
C VAL A 107 -6.21 11.69 -5.70
N SER A 108 -6.33 10.37 -5.48
CA SER A 108 -6.29 9.82 -4.12
C SER A 108 -5.75 8.39 -4.08
N ARG A 109 -5.34 7.96 -2.89
CA ARG A 109 -4.92 6.60 -2.55
C ARG A 109 -5.73 6.12 -1.37
N HIS A 110 -6.16 4.87 -1.44
CA HIS A 110 -6.89 4.20 -0.38
C HIS A 110 -6.01 3.11 0.21
N TYR A 111 -5.68 3.26 1.47
CA TYR A 111 -4.97 2.25 2.26
C TYR A 111 -5.90 1.60 3.27
N ARG A 112 -5.67 0.33 3.55
CA ARG A 112 -6.25 -0.40 4.67
C ARG A 112 -5.17 -0.92 5.57
N TYR A 113 -5.35 -0.70 6.86
CA TYR A 113 -4.56 -1.37 7.89
C TYR A 113 -5.43 -2.38 8.61
N VAL A 114 -4.91 -3.60 8.80
CA VAL A 114 -5.56 -4.67 9.57
C VAL A 114 -4.73 -4.92 10.81
N MET A 115 -5.35 -4.91 11.98
CA MET A 115 -4.72 -5.18 13.28
C MET A 115 -5.62 -6.06 14.14
N SER A 116 -5.07 -6.69 15.20
CA SER A 116 -5.89 -7.29 16.25
C SER A 116 -6.83 -6.25 16.82
N GLY A 117 -8.06 -6.65 17.14
CA GLY A 117 -9.04 -5.80 17.82
C GLY A 117 -8.94 -5.86 19.34
N GLU A 118 -8.15 -6.78 19.88
CA GLU A 118 -8.05 -7.05 21.30
C GLU A 118 -7.35 -5.92 22.07
N GLY A 119 -7.91 -5.55 23.22
CA GLY A 119 -7.35 -4.52 24.09
C GLY A 119 -7.55 -3.07 23.65
N TYR A 120 -8.45 -2.81 22.67
CA TYR A 120 -8.74 -1.46 22.18
C TYR A 120 -10.18 -1.04 22.43
N GLU A 121 -10.38 0.20 22.93
CA GLU A 121 -11.67 0.88 22.93
C GLU A 121 -11.94 1.47 21.54
N ILE A 122 -12.64 0.74 20.68
CA ILE A 122 -12.90 1.10 19.27
C ILE A 122 -13.65 2.43 19.13
N SER A 123 -14.52 2.77 20.09
CA SER A 123 -15.20 4.08 20.16
C SER A 123 -14.20 5.24 20.20
N LYS A 124 -13.16 5.15 21.03
CA LYS A 124 -12.10 6.16 21.12
C LYS A 124 -11.31 6.28 19.81
N ILE A 125 -10.98 5.14 19.18
CA ILE A 125 -10.31 5.14 17.87
C ILE A 125 -11.17 5.85 16.83
N ARG A 126 -12.49 5.58 16.80
CA ARG A 126 -13.42 6.23 15.86
C ARG A 126 -13.55 7.73 16.09
N GLU A 127 -13.57 8.17 17.34
CA GLU A 127 -13.60 9.61 17.68
C GLU A 127 -12.31 10.29 17.25
N ALA A 128 -11.17 9.76 17.67
CA ALA A 128 -9.86 10.29 17.32
C ALA A 128 -9.63 10.34 15.81
N SER A 129 -10.09 9.32 15.06
CA SER A 129 -9.92 9.28 13.62
C SER A 129 -10.59 10.44 12.88
N LYS A 130 -11.68 11.00 13.43
CA LYS A 130 -12.39 12.16 12.84
C LYS A 130 -11.53 13.43 12.89
N LEU A 131 -10.66 13.56 13.90
CA LEU A 131 -9.77 14.71 14.07
C LEU A 131 -8.68 14.78 13.00
N LEU A 132 -8.35 13.67 12.38
CA LEU A 132 -7.35 13.56 11.33
C LEU A 132 -7.91 13.80 9.92
N VAL A 133 -9.25 13.84 9.78
CA VAL A 133 -9.89 14.12 8.49
C VAL A 133 -9.81 15.61 8.19
N GLY A 134 -9.46 15.93 6.96
CA GLY A 134 -9.23 17.31 6.52
C GLY A 134 -7.79 17.54 6.07
N THR A 135 -7.43 18.80 5.92
CA THR A 135 -6.08 19.23 5.52
C THR A 135 -5.31 19.66 6.76
N HIS A 136 -4.22 18.94 7.04
CA HIS A 136 -3.36 19.16 8.20
C HIS A 136 -1.89 19.08 7.81
N ASP A 137 -1.03 19.56 8.70
CA ASP A 137 0.39 19.28 8.65
C ASP A 137 0.67 17.94 9.34
N PHE A 138 1.18 16.97 8.57
CA PHE A 138 1.50 15.62 9.05
C PHE A 138 3.01 15.40 9.25
N GLU A 139 3.79 16.46 9.50
CA GLU A 139 5.24 16.35 9.70
C GLU A 139 5.57 15.35 10.81
N ASN A 140 4.92 15.44 11.97
CA ASN A 140 5.13 14.53 13.10
C ASN A 140 4.70 13.08 12.82
N PHE A 141 3.84 12.87 11.84
CA PHE A 141 3.43 11.54 11.35
C PHE A 141 4.31 11.03 10.21
N SER A 142 5.41 11.66 9.91
CA SER A 142 6.28 11.26 8.82
C SER A 142 7.70 10.98 9.28
N ARG A 143 8.45 10.31 8.44
CA ARG A 143 9.90 10.32 8.50
C ARG A 143 10.37 11.35 7.47
N THR A 144 10.66 12.56 7.94
CA THR A 144 11.06 13.67 7.05
C THR A 144 12.38 13.37 6.37
N ASN A 145 12.38 13.50 5.03
CA ASN A 145 13.60 13.42 4.21
C ASN A 145 13.75 14.70 3.37
N GLY A 146 13.46 15.87 3.97
CA GLY A 146 13.52 17.15 3.27
C GLY A 146 12.43 17.33 2.21
N GLU A 147 11.25 16.75 2.43
CA GLU A 147 10.07 17.00 1.58
C GLU A 147 9.71 18.50 1.61
N LYS A 148 9.32 19.04 0.45
CA LYS A 148 9.00 20.47 0.31
C LYS A 148 7.74 20.89 1.05
N SER A 149 6.84 19.95 1.36
CA SER A 149 5.60 20.18 2.09
C SER A 149 5.14 18.91 2.79
N THR A 150 4.75 19.04 4.05
CA THR A 150 4.19 17.99 4.91
C THR A 150 2.67 18.06 5.01
N ILE A 151 2.05 19.09 4.39
CA ILE A 151 0.61 19.27 4.36
C ILE A 151 -0.02 18.22 3.45
N ARG A 152 -0.99 17.46 4.00
CA ARG A 152 -1.77 16.45 3.27
C ARG A 152 -3.25 16.58 3.60
N THR A 153 -4.09 16.07 2.71
CA THR A 153 -5.53 16.00 2.94
C THR A 153 -5.94 14.55 3.09
N ILE A 154 -6.49 14.21 4.25
CA ILE A 154 -7.18 12.95 4.47
C ILE A 154 -8.67 13.18 4.20
N GLU A 155 -9.20 12.47 3.22
CA GLU A 155 -10.60 12.56 2.79
C GLU A 155 -11.52 11.73 3.70
N MET A 156 -11.03 10.58 4.17
CA MET A 156 -11.80 9.65 4.99
C MET A 156 -10.89 8.77 5.85
N ILE A 157 -11.30 8.55 7.08
CA ILE A 157 -10.85 7.40 7.90
C ILE A 157 -12.09 6.64 8.36
N ASN A 158 -12.13 5.33 8.09
CA ASN A 158 -13.21 4.45 8.50
C ASN A 158 -12.68 3.28 9.32
N VAL A 159 -13.25 3.06 10.51
CA VAL A 159 -12.83 2.03 11.48
C VAL A 159 -13.93 1.00 11.64
N ARG A 160 -13.65 -0.25 11.25
CA ARG A 160 -14.59 -1.38 11.30
C ARG A 160 -13.99 -2.53 12.09
N VAL A 161 -14.82 -3.19 12.89
CA VAL A 161 -14.50 -4.46 13.54
C VAL A 161 -15.03 -5.61 12.68
N ASP A 162 -14.23 -6.63 12.51
CA ASP A 162 -14.55 -7.84 11.75
C ASP A 162 -13.97 -9.04 12.49
N GLY A 163 -14.80 -9.69 13.33
CA GLY A 163 -14.35 -10.71 14.29
C GLY A 163 -13.31 -10.12 15.23
N ASP A 164 -12.18 -10.78 15.37
CA ASP A 164 -11.06 -10.39 16.24
C ASP A 164 -10.15 -9.31 15.63
N LEU A 165 -10.49 -8.86 14.43
CA LEU A 165 -9.68 -7.89 13.69
C LEU A 165 -10.36 -6.52 13.62
N THR A 166 -9.55 -5.49 13.69
CA THR A 166 -9.96 -4.11 13.38
C THR A 166 -9.34 -3.70 12.05
N LYS A 167 -10.18 -3.18 11.16
CA LYS A 167 -9.80 -2.66 9.84
C LYS A 167 -9.92 -1.14 9.85
N ILE A 168 -8.83 -0.46 9.53
CA ILE A 168 -8.75 1.00 9.44
C ILE A 168 -8.48 1.36 7.97
N ASP A 169 -9.47 1.94 7.30
CA ASP A 169 -9.37 2.45 5.95
C ASP A 169 -8.99 3.94 5.99
N VAL A 170 -7.98 4.34 5.24
CA VAL A 170 -7.53 5.73 5.12
C VAL A 170 -7.48 6.12 3.65
N VAL A 171 -8.22 7.16 3.28
CA VAL A 171 -8.22 7.73 1.93
C VAL A 171 -7.68 9.16 2.01
N GLY A 172 -6.76 9.50 1.12
CA GLY A 172 -6.20 10.84 1.06
C GLY A 172 -5.53 11.12 -0.28
N ASN A 173 -5.26 12.40 -0.54
CA ASN A 173 -4.69 12.86 -1.81
C ASN A 173 -3.29 12.28 -2.04
N SER A 174 -2.48 12.24 -1.01
CA SER A 174 -1.14 11.65 -0.99
C SER A 174 -0.70 11.40 0.45
N PHE A 175 0.34 10.59 0.62
CA PHE A 175 0.86 10.24 1.93
C PHE A 175 2.36 10.45 2.00
N LEU A 176 2.83 10.89 3.16
CA LEU A 176 4.25 10.99 3.50
C LEU A 176 4.82 9.62 3.86
N TRP A 177 6.12 9.51 3.92
CA TRP A 177 6.77 8.27 4.31
C TRP A 177 6.38 7.86 5.74
N ASN A 178 5.91 6.62 5.90
CA ASN A 178 5.37 6.03 7.13
C ASN A 178 4.06 6.65 7.65
N MET A 179 3.47 7.66 6.99
CA MET A 179 2.35 8.44 7.53
C MET A 179 1.17 7.58 7.98
N VAL A 180 0.65 6.70 7.13
CA VAL A 180 -0.50 5.85 7.49
C VAL A 180 -0.18 4.95 8.68
N ARG A 181 1.01 4.35 8.72
CA ARG A 181 1.43 3.48 9.81
C ARG A 181 1.58 4.23 11.13
N LYS A 182 2.11 5.45 11.12
CA LYS A 182 2.19 6.32 12.30
C LYS A 182 0.81 6.78 12.78
N ILE A 183 -0.11 7.10 11.86
CA ILE A 183 -1.52 7.38 12.19
C ILE A 183 -2.14 6.18 12.92
N VAL A 184 -1.94 4.96 12.42
CA VAL A 184 -2.44 3.75 13.06
C VAL A 184 -1.87 3.58 14.47
N THR A 185 -0.56 3.81 14.67
CA THR A 185 0.03 3.77 16.01
C THR A 185 -0.61 4.79 16.93
N ALA A 186 -0.78 6.04 16.50
CA ALA A 186 -1.42 7.08 17.33
C ALA A 186 -2.85 6.70 17.71
N LEU A 187 -3.66 6.24 16.76
CA LEU A 187 -5.01 5.76 17.02
C LEU A 187 -5.03 4.54 17.97
N SER A 188 -4.05 3.65 17.86
CA SER A 188 -3.89 2.51 18.77
C SER A 188 -3.54 2.93 20.18
N MET A 189 -2.69 3.94 20.37
CA MET A 189 -2.36 4.50 21.69
C MET A 189 -3.60 5.12 22.36
N ILE A 190 -4.44 5.80 21.59
CA ILE A 190 -5.70 6.37 22.09
C ILE A 190 -6.70 5.25 22.44
N GLY A 191 -6.82 4.25 21.57
CA GLY A 191 -7.68 3.08 21.80
C GLY A 191 -7.31 2.30 23.08
N ARG A 192 -6.04 2.31 23.47
CA ARG A 192 -5.55 1.71 24.72
C ARG A 192 -5.61 2.66 25.91
N GLY A 193 -6.01 3.91 25.73
CA GLY A 193 -6.03 4.93 26.79
C GLY A 193 -4.63 5.41 27.21
N VAL A 194 -3.59 5.17 26.44
CA VAL A 194 -2.23 5.65 26.67
C VAL A 194 -2.08 7.14 26.33
N ARG A 195 -2.84 7.59 25.35
CA ARG A 195 -2.92 8.99 24.90
C ARG A 195 -4.39 9.37 24.69
N ASP A 196 -4.65 10.67 24.53
CA ASP A 196 -5.97 11.25 24.34
C ASP A 196 -6.10 12.07 23.05
N ASN A 197 -7.26 12.65 22.82
CA ASN A 197 -7.54 13.47 21.66
C ASN A 197 -6.75 14.79 21.65
N ASP A 198 -6.48 15.37 22.82
CA ASP A 198 -5.74 16.62 22.94
C ASP A 198 -4.28 16.42 22.52
N TRP A 199 -3.68 15.31 22.93
CA TRP A 199 -2.36 14.91 22.44
C TRP A 199 -2.35 14.72 20.90
N LEU A 200 -3.39 14.09 20.32
CA LEU A 200 -3.47 13.90 18.88
C LEU A 200 -3.54 15.23 18.11
N LEU A 201 -4.29 16.19 18.63
CA LEU A 201 -4.37 17.55 18.06
C LEU A 201 -3.03 18.29 18.16
N GLN A 202 -2.29 18.12 19.26
CA GLN A 202 -0.94 18.67 19.40
C GLN A 202 0.02 18.06 18.36
N MET A 203 -0.11 16.77 18.08
CA MET A 203 0.70 16.10 17.05
C MET A 203 0.45 16.62 15.61
N LEU A 204 -0.67 17.31 15.36
CA LEU A 204 -0.93 18.00 14.09
C LEU A 204 -0.29 19.40 14.01
N ASN A 205 0.38 19.85 15.09
CA ASN A 205 1.13 21.08 15.11
C ASN A 205 2.63 20.79 14.89
N PRO A 206 3.23 21.23 13.77
CA PRO A 206 4.64 20.97 13.48
C PRO A 206 5.63 21.66 14.46
N ASP A 207 5.19 22.71 15.15
CA ASP A 207 6.02 23.43 16.13
C ASP A 207 6.13 22.68 17.49
N ILE A 208 5.26 21.68 17.71
CA ILE A 208 5.30 20.83 18.89
C ILE A 208 6.05 19.55 18.51
N TYR A 209 7.29 19.43 19.03
CA TYR A 209 8.05 18.21 18.92
C TYR A 209 7.89 17.38 20.20
N GLU A 210 7.21 16.26 20.08
CA GLU A 210 7.24 15.20 21.09
C GLU A 210 8.07 14.01 20.56
N GLU A 211 8.34 13.05 21.43
CA GLU A 211 9.00 11.80 21.08
C GLU A 211 8.34 11.14 19.87
N GLY A 212 9.14 10.75 18.87
CA GLY A 212 8.63 10.29 17.59
C GLY A 212 7.72 9.06 17.70
N ILE A 213 6.61 9.05 16.99
CA ILE A 213 5.73 7.88 16.88
C ILE A 213 6.39 6.83 15.99
N GLU A 214 6.59 5.62 16.52
CA GLU A 214 7.04 4.48 15.72
C GLU A 214 5.93 4.01 14.77
N PRO A 215 6.26 3.69 13.52
CA PRO A 215 5.26 3.21 12.57
C PRO A 215 4.77 1.81 12.92
N ALA A 216 3.47 1.58 12.88
CA ALA A 216 2.86 0.26 13.06
C ALA A 216 3.47 -0.78 12.08
N PRO A 217 3.45 -2.08 12.41
CA PRO A 217 4.02 -3.13 11.57
C PRO A 217 3.58 -3.07 10.10
N ALA A 218 4.51 -3.25 9.17
CA ALA A 218 4.24 -3.08 7.75
C ALA A 218 3.27 -4.12 7.19
N TYR A 219 3.32 -5.35 7.72
CA TYR A 219 2.49 -6.46 7.25
C TYR A 219 0.98 -6.25 7.42
N GLY A 220 0.56 -5.29 8.24
CA GLY A 220 -0.86 -4.94 8.37
C GLY A 220 -1.36 -3.97 7.28
N LEU A 221 -0.45 -3.32 6.53
CA LEU A 221 -0.80 -2.26 5.59
C LEU A 221 -0.91 -2.76 4.16
N THR A 222 -2.00 -2.38 3.49
CA THR A 222 -2.25 -2.68 2.08
C THR A 222 -2.71 -1.43 1.33
N LEU A 223 -2.07 -1.11 0.21
CA LEU A 223 -2.60 -0.17 -0.77
C LEU A 223 -3.75 -0.85 -1.53
N LEU A 224 -4.99 -0.45 -1.24
CA LEU A 224 -6.18 -1.07 -1.85
C LEU A 224 -6.52 -0.51 -3.22
N LYS A 225 -6.36 0.83 -3.40
CA LYS A 225 -6.80 1.48 -4.62
C LYS A 225 -6.07 2.79 -4.88
N VAL A 226 -5.86 3.09 -6.16
CA VAL A 226 -5.42 4.39 -6.65
C VAL A 226 -6.51 4.97 -7.55
N ASN A 227 -6.97 6.19 -7.26
CA ASN A 227 -7.99 6.85 -8.04
C ASN A 227 -7.38 7.90 -8.96
N TYR A 228 -7.94 8.01 -10.17
CA TYR A 228 -7.59 8.99 -11.19
C TYR A 228 -8.85 9.78 -11.55
N GLU A 229 -8.70 11.08 -11.84
CA GLU A 229 -9.82 11.92 -12.28
C GLU A 229 -10.32 11.49 -13.65
N LYS A 230 -9.39 11.29 -14.59
CA LYS A 230 -9.73 10.79 -15.92
C LYS A 230 -10.02 9.30 -15.85
N LYS A 231 -11.15 8.89 -16.44
CA LYS A 231 -11.52 7.49 -16.56
C LYS A 231 -10.47 6.76 -17.41
N ILE A 232 -9.87 5.71 -16.84
CA ILE A 232 -8.97 4.80 -17.55
C ILE A 232 -9.77 3.54 -17.87
N GLU A 233 -9.76 3.12 -19.13
CA GLU A 233 -10.45 1.91 -19.59
C GLU A 233 -9.58 0.68 -19.31
N TRP A 234 -9.70 0.16 -18.10
CA TRP A 234 -8.96 -1.02 -17.68
C TRP A 234 -9.51 -2.29 -18.30
N ILE A 235 -8.62 -3.11 -18.86
CA ILE A 235 -8.91 -4.46 -19.34
C ILE A 235 -8.40 -5.44 -18.28
N GLU A 236 -9.34 -6.07 -17.58
CA GLU A 236 -9.02 -7.08 -16.56
C GLU A 236 -8.72 -8.43 -17.20
N ASP A 237 -7.70 -9.15 -16.70
CA ASP A 237 -7.39 -10.51 -17.12
C ASP A 237 -7.95 -11.51 -16.10
N ASN A 238 -9.11 -12.09 -16.44
CA ASN A 238 -9.80 -13.04 -15.59
C ASN A 238 -8.99 -14.30 -15.28
N TYR A 239 -8.09 -14.71 -16.18
CA TYR A 239 -7.21 -15.84 -15.92
C TYR A 239 -6.20 -15.51 -14.82
N SER A 240 -5.55 -14.36 -14.89
CA SER A 240 -4.60 -13.87 -13.87
C SER A 240 -5.29 -13.69 -12.51
N LEU A 241 -6.50 -13.11 -12.49
CA LEU A 241 -7.29 -12.95 -11.25
C LEU A 241 -7.62 -14.30 -10.61
N ARG A 242 -8.05 -15.29 -11.40
CA ARG A 242 -8.34 -16.63 -10.89
C ARG A 242 -7.09 -17.31 -10.34
N ARG A 243 -5.96 -17.27 -11.06
CA ARG A 243 -4.70 -17.85 -10.60
C ARG A 243 -4.20 -17.21 -9.31
N ALA A 244 -4.29 -15.88 -9.20
CA ALA A 244 -3.95 -15.16 -7.97
C ALA A 244 -4.86 -15.56 -6.81
N SER A 245 -6.17 -15.71 -7.05
CA SER A 245 -7.13 -16.18 -6.03
C SER A 245 -6.78 -17.58 -5.52
N GLU A 246 -6.52 -18.54 -6.42
CA GLU A 246 -6.09 -19.89 -6.06
C GLU A 246 -4.82 -19.91 -5.22
N GLN A 247 -3.84 -19.08 -5.59
CA GLN A 247 -2.57 -18.94 -4.86
C GLN A 247 -2.78 -18.35 -3.46
N ASN A 248 -3.57 -17.28 -3.36
CA ASN A 248 -3.87 -16.62 -2.09
C ASN A 248 -4.68 -17.52 -1.16
N GLN A 249 -5.61 -18.33 -1.67
CA GLN A 249 -6.37 -19.31 -0.87
C GLN A 249 -5.43 -20.34 -0.22
N LYS A 250 -4.40 -20.83 -0.95
CA LYS A 250 -3.38 -21.71 -0.38
C LYS A 250 -2.58 -21.01 0.72
N GLY A 251 -2.23 -19.75 0.52
CA GLY A 251 -1.57 -18.91 1.53
C GLY A 251 -2.41 -18.74 2.79
N ILE A 252 -3.69 -18.41 2.64
CA ILE A 252 -4.63 -18.28 3.75
C ILE A 252 -4.71 -19.58 4.56
N LEU A 253 -4.88 -20.73 3.88
CA LEU A 253 -4.93 -22.02 4.55
C LEU A 253 -3.65 -22.31 5.34
N ARG A 254 -2.48 -22.07 4.73
CA ARG A 254 -1.19 -22.23 5.41
C ARG A 254 -1.08 -21.38 6.68
N HIS A 255 -1.46 -20.09 6.60
CA HIS A 255 -1.40 -19.21 7.76
C HIS A 255 -2.36 -19.63 8.87
N ARG A 256 -3.56 -20.11 8.54
CA ARG A 256 -4.52 -20.66 9.53
C ARG A 256 -3.94 -21.89 10.22
N VAL A 257 -3.39 -22.85 9.46
CA VAL A 257 -2.75 -24.03 10.04
C VAL A 257 -1.59 -23.63 10.96
N MET A 258 -0.77 -22.65 10.56
CA MET A 258 0.33 -22.16 11.40
C MET A 258 -0.15 -21.45 12.67
N ALA A 259 -1.27 -20.73 12.61
CA ALA A 259 -1.87 -20.12 13.79
C ALA A 259 -2.30 -21.17 14.81
N GLU A 260 -3.03 -22.22 14.39
CA GLU A 260 -3.42 -23.34 15.25
C GLU A 260 -2.19 -24.03 15.89
N VAL A 261 -1.14 -24.29 15.10
CA VAL A 261 0.11 -24.86 15.64
C VAL A 261 0.73 -23.96 16.71
N MET A 262 0.71 -22.63 16.51
CA MET A 262 1.24 -21.68 17.50
C MET A 262 0.39 -21.64 18.77
N GLU A 263 -0.94 -21.70 18.65
CA GLU A 263 -1.86 -21.76 19.79
C GLU A 263 -1.66 -23.03 20.62
N GLU A 264 -1.45 -24.19 19.98
CA GLU A 264 -1.11 -25.44 20.68
C GLU A 264 0.21 -25.34 21.47
N LEU A 265 1.21 -24.64 20.91
CA LEU A 265 2.50 -24.45 21.61
C LEU A 265 2.40 -23.52 22.84
N ILE A 266 1.44 -22.62 22.88
CA ILE A 266 1.20 -21.71 24.01
C ILE A 266 0.37 -22.39 25.09
N SER A 267 -0.55 -23.30 24.72
CA SER A 267 -1.47 -23.97 25.65
C SER A 267 -0.81 -24.99 26.60
N HIS A 268 0.50 -25.16 26.53
CA HIS A 268 1.28 -26.03 27.44
C HIS A 268 1.87 -25.31 28.66
N GLU A 269 1.46 -24.06 28.91
CA GLU A 269 1.68 -23.36 30.20
C GLU A 269 0.43 -23.47 31.09
#